data_c070ca607a3be8e4fc21110573a3d0e0
#
_entry.id   c070ca607a3be8e4fc21110573a3d0e0
#
_cell.length_a   1.000
_cell.length_b   1.000
_cell.length_c   1.000
_cell.angle_alpha   90.00
_cell.angle_beta   90.00
_cell.angle_gamma   90.00
#
_symmetry.space_group_name_H-M   'P 1'
#
loop_
_entity.id
_entity.type
_entity.pdbx_description
1 polymer ?
#
loop_
_entity_poly.entity_id
_entity_poly.type
_entity_poly.pdbx_seq_one_letter_code
_entity_poly.pdbx_strand_id
1 'polypeptide(L)'
;MQISKITRRSAIALSVAAALTLAGCGDKEPAKSELVPVGIVQLVEHSALDACTKGVKDALAERGYKDGVNIKIDFQNAQGDQSNLHNIATRFVSNKDKLIFAVATPAAQAVATTAKGTPIVATAITDFVAAKLVKSDEQPGGNVTGVSDLGPIEAQLELLLKLVPDAKAVGTIYNSSEINSKYQVDIFKKAAEKRGVQVLEATVSNVNDIQQAAASLNGKVQGMWLPTDNVLASAIPALAKVANPSKIPVIAGERGMTEAGCLGSISVDYYEIGRMTGQMGADILDGKKKPAEMPVQHVAN
;
A
#
# COMPACT_ATOMS: atom_id res chain seq x y z
N MET A 1 8.90 -64.62 80.85
CA MET A 1 7.43 -64.78 81.09
C MET A 1 6.82 -63.45 81.50
N GLN A 2 5.77 -63.11 80.94
CA GLN A 2 4.91 -61.94 81.09
C GLN A 2 5.23 -60.66 80.21
N ILE A 3 4.42 -60.60 79.26
CA ILE A 3 3.99 -59.55 78.38
C ILE A 3 3.20 -58.52 79.18
N SER A 4 3.45 -57.23 79.00
CA SER A 4 2.51 -56.24 79.45
C SER A 4 2.29 -55.19 78.28
N LYS A 5 1.05 -55.08 78.01
CA LYS A 5 0.41 -54.23 76.98
C LYS A 5 0.70 -52.75 77.23
N ILE A 6 1.28 -52.05 76.30
CA ILE A 6 1.29 -50.59 76.31
C ILE A 6 0.40 -50.10 75.12
N THR A 7 -0.53 -49.30 75.51
CA THR A 7 -1.74 -48.87 74.82
C THR A 7 -1.51 -47.96 73.67
N ARG A 8 -2.29 -48.21 72.58
CA ARG A 8 -2.52 -47.42 71.41
C ARG A 8 -3.27 -46.09 71.70
N ARG A 9 -2.66 -45.08 72.23
CA ARG A 9 -3.39 -43.78 72.42
C ARG A 9 -2.54 -42.51 72.31
N SER A 10 -1.34 -42.55 71.79
CA SER A 10 -0.48 -41.34 71.71
C SER A 10 0.13 -41.06 70.27
N ALA A 11 -0.44 -41.64 69.22
CA ALA A 11 0.09 -41.51 67.86
C ALA A 11 -0.86 -40.75 66.86
N ILE A 12 -1.87 -40.04 67.38
CA ILE A 12 -2.87 -39.35 66.49
C ILE A 12 -2.84 -37.81 66.63
N ALA A 13 -1.88 -37.26 67.39
CA ALA A 13 -1.87 -35.81 67.63
C ALA A 13 -0.74 -35.01 66.88
N LEU A 14 0.04 -35.64 65.97
CA LEU A 14 1.18 -34.96 65.31
C LEU A 14 1.14 -35.00 63.78
N SER A 15 0.02 -35.37 63.18
CA SER A 15 -0.10 -35.47 61.70
C SER A 15 -1.11 -34.47 61.03
N VAL A 16 -1.56 -33.43 61.74
CA VAL A 16 -2.53 -32.43 61.20
C VAL A 16 -1.89 -31.03 60.99
N ALA A 17 -0.64 -30.81 61.39
CA ALA A 17 0.01 -29.48 61.28
C ALA A 17 0.95 -29.28 60.08
N ALA A 18 1.07 -30.28 59.18
CA ALA A 18 1.99 -30.18 58.00
C ALA A 18 1.31 -30.11 56.62
N ALA A 19 -0.01 -29.89 56.58
CA ALA A 19 -0.79 -29.88 55.29
C ALA A 19 -1.33 -28.50 54.87
N LEU A 20 -0.85 -27.39 55.43
CA LEU A 20 -1.41 -26.04 55.19
C LEU A 20 -0.39 -25.00 54.68
N THR A 21 0.74 -25.39 54.08
CA THR A 21 1.71 -24.43 53.50
C THR A 21 2.16 -24.77 52.09
N LEU A 22 1.28 -25.32 51.23
CA LEU A 22 1.49 -25.50 49.81
C LEU A 22 0.33 -24.90 48.99
N ALA A 23 -0.21 -23.76 49.44
CA ALA A 23 -0.88 -22.83 48.55
C ALA A 23 0.21 -21.97 47.92
N GLY A 24 1.01 -22.59 47.03
CA GLY A 24 1.96 -21.89 46.18
C GLY A 24 1.21 -20.87 45.32
N CYS A 25 1.57 -19.62 45.44
CA CYS A 25 1.31 -18.62 44.43
C CYS A 25 1.82 -19.15 43.09
N GLY A 26 0.95 -19.78 42.33
CA GLY A 26 1.17 -19.94 40.91
C GLY A 26 1.06 -18.56 40.33
N ASP A 27 2.19 -17.86 40.15
CA ASP A 27 2.27 -16.77 39.17
C ASP A 27 1.77 -17.34 37.86
N LYS A 28 0.50 -17.07 37.55
CA LYS A 28 0.04 -17.19 36.19
C LYS A 28 0.86 -16.16 35.43
N GLU A 29 1.90 -16.61 34.70
CA GLU A 29 2.46 -15.80 33.61
C GLU A 29 1.26 -15.22 32.83
N PRO A 30 1.20 -13.90 32.63
CA PRO A 30 0.14 -13.32 31.84
C PRO A 30 0.15 -14.06 30.50
N ALA A 31 -0.98 -14.68 30.16
CA ALA A 31 -1.15 -15.36 28.90
C ALA A 31 -0.67 -14.40 27.81
N LYS A 32 0.41 -14.75 27.10
CA LYS A 32 0.96 -13.97 26.01
C LYS A 32 -0.20 -13.75 25.05
N SER A 33 -0.78 -12.56 25.04
CA SER A 33 -1.89 -12.26 24.12
C SER A 33 -1.39 -12.55 22.70
N GLU A 34 -2.09 -13.42 22.00
CA GLU A 34 -1.73 -13.77 20.62
C GLU A 34 -1.75 -12.49 19.79
N LEU A 35 -0.63 -12.18 19.12
CA LEU A 35 -0.51 -10.98 18.29
C LEU A 35 -1.50 -11.07 17.13
N VAL A 36 -2.25 -10.00 16.88
CA VAL A 36 -3.16 -9.92 15.74
C VAL A 36 -2.36 -9.85 14.43
N PRO A 37 -2.46 -10.84 13.53
CA PRO A 37 -1.70 -10.84 12.29
C PRO A 37 -2.28 -9.83 11.29
N VAL A 38 -1.39 -9.01 10.70
CA VAL A 38 -1.71 -7.95 9.73
C VAL A 38 -0.73 -8.05 8.57
N GLY A 39 -1.25 -8.19 7.36
CA GLY A 39 -0.45 -8.20 6.14
C GLY A 39 -0.27 -6.80 5.56
N ILE A 40 0.91 -6.50 5.04
CA ILE A 40 1.17 -5.33 4.19
C ILE A 40 1.89 -5.82 2.94
N VAL A 41 1.28 -5.67 1.76
CA VAL A 41 1.94 -5.94 0.49
C VAL A 41 2.15 -4.65 -0.28
N GLN A 42 3.39 -4.43 -0.71
CA GLN A 42 3.80 -3.36 -1.59
C GLN A 42 4.20 -3.92 -2.95
N LEU A 43 3.76 -3.29 -4.04
CA LEU A 43 4.02 -3.77 -5.40
C LEU A 43 5.52 -3.79 -5.71
N VAL A 44 6.19 -2.65 -5.51
CA VAL A 44 7.61 -2.44 -5.84
C VAL A 44 8.17 -1.32 -4.95
N GLU A 45 9.48 -1.24 -4.84
CA GLU A 45 10.16 -0.18 -4.09
C GLU A 45 10.33 1.08 -4.93
N HIS A 46 9.75 2.17 -4.48
CA HIS A 46 10.04 3.56 -4.89
C HIS A 46 9.45 4.52 -3.86
N SER A 47 9.94 5.77 -3.85
CA SER A 47 9.72 6.75 -2.79
C SER A 47 8.25 6.97 -2.42
N ALA A 48 7.33 6.99 -3.38
CA ALA A 48 5.90 7.21 -3.12
C ALA A 48 5.27 6.03 -2.36
N LEU A 49 5.51 4.78 -2.81
CA LEU A 49 4.97 3.60 -2.13
C LEU A 49 5.62 3.38 -0.76
N ASP A 50 6.92 3.68 -0.63
CA ASP A 50 7.63 3.59 0.66
C ASP A 50 7.07 4.60 1.65
N ALA A 51 6.75 5.83 1.20
CA ALA A 51 6.09 6.84 2.01
C ALA A 51 4.69 6.40 2.46
N CYS A 52 3.88 5.81 1.54
CA CYS A 52 2.58 5.23 1.90
C CYS A 52 2.72 4.14 2.97
N THR A 53 3.59 3.18 2.76
CA THR A 53 3.82 2.08 3.71
C THR A 53 4.27 2.59 5.06
N LYS A 54 5.14 3.60 5.08
CA LYS A 54 5.55 4.27 6.32
C LYS A 54 4.36 4.95 7.01
N GLY A 55 3.56 5.69 6.27
CA GLY A 55 2.37 6.37 6.79
C GLY A 55 1.37 5.39 7.42
N VAL A 56 1.13 4.24 6.77
CA VAL A 56 0.27 3.17 7.32
C VAL A 56 0.79 2.68 8.68
N LYS A 57 2.08 2.35 8.76
CA LYS A 57 2.70 1.85 10.00
C LYS A 57 2.67 2.88 11.12
N ASP A 58 2.99 4.13 10.81
CA ASP A 58 3.00 5.23 11.79
C ASP A 58 1.59 5.49 12.35
N ALA A 59 0.57 5.54 11.48
CA ALA A 59 -0.81 5.74 11.90
C ALA A 59 -1.36 4.58 12.74
N LEU A 60 -1.00 3.33 12.41
CA LEU A 60 -1.33 2.18 13.25
C LEU A 60 -0.70 2.31 14.64
N ALA A 61 0.59 2.67 14.71
CA ALA A 61 1.31 2.84 15.97
C ALA A 61 0.70 3.94 16.84
N GLU A 62 0.32 5.09 16.26
CA GLU A 62 -0.37 6.19 16.94
C GLU A 62 -1.75 5.78 17.48
N ARG A 63 -2.46 4.91 16.77
CA ARG A 63 -3.73 4.34 17.19
C ARG A 63 -3.56 3.21 18.23
N GLY A 64 -2.32 2.94 18.67
CA GLY A 64 -1.99 1.95 19.68
C GLY A 64 -1.72 0.54 19.13
N TYR A 65 -1.75 0.34 17.82
CA TYR A 65 -1.40 -0.92 17.17
C TYR A 65 0.11 -0.97 16.89
N LYS A 66 0.87 -1.59 17.81
CA LYS A 66 2.34 -1.63 17.76
C LYS A 66 2.81 -3.01 17.34
N ASP A 67 3.64 -3.05 16.30
CA ASP A 67 4.24 -4.29 15.81
C ASP A 67 5.10 -4.99 16.88
N GLY A 68 4.94 -6.29 17.01
CA GLY A 68 5.60 -7.11 18.03
C GLY A 68 5.05 -6.97 19.46
N VAL A 69 4.05 -6.09 19.69
CA VAL A 69 3.43 -5.85 21.00
C VAL A 69 2.00 -6.39 21.04
N ASN A 70 1.14 -5.96 20.13
CA ASN A 70 -0.26 -6.39 20.05
C ASN A 70 -0.71 -6.74 18.63
N ILE A 71 0.03 -6.33 17.61
CA ILE A 71 -0.10 -6.81 16.23
C ILE A 71 1.21 -7.43 15.77
N LYS A 72 1.14 -8.26 14.72
CA LYS A 72 2.29 -8.78 13.99
C LYS A 72 2.17 -8.37 12.53
N ILE A 73 2.99 -7.43 12.09
CA ILE A 73 3.02 -6.99 10.71
C ILE A 73 3.88 -7.96 9.89
N ASP A 74 3.27 -8.56 8.86
CA ASP A 74 3.98 -9.30 7.80
C ASP A 74 4.08 -8.38 6.58
N PHE A 75 5.21 -7.65 6.46
CA PHE A 75 5.47 -6.78 5.31
C PHE A 75 6.16 -7.55 4.20
N GLN A 76 5.60 -7.49 2.99
CA GLN A 76 6.11 -8.15 1.79
C GLN A 76 6.20 -7.15 0.62
N ASN A 77 7.31 -7.19 -0.12
CA ASN A 77 7.49 -6.47 -1.37
C ASN A 77 7.47 -7.46 -2.54
N ALA A 78 6.59 -7.23 -3.51
CA ALA A 78 6.43 -8.13 -4.65
C ALA A 78 7.46 -7.90 -5.76
N GLN A 79 8.26 -6.83 -5.67
CA GLN A 79 9.31 -6.48 -6.64
C GLN A 79 8.79 -6.34 -8.09
N GLY A 80 7.56 -5.87 -8.24
CA GLY A 80 6.88 -5.69 -9.53
C GLY A 80 6.40 -6.99 -10.20
N ASP A 81 6.53 -8.14 -9.53
CA ASP A 81 6.21 -9.44 -10.11
C ASP A 81 4.79 -9.91 -9.71
N GLN A 82 3.98 -10.25 -10.72
CA GLN A 82 2.58 -10.68 -10.52
C GLN A 82 2.49 -12.05 -9.80
N SER A 83 3.44 -12.93 -10.03
CA SER A 83 3.47 -14.24 -9.35
C SER A 83 3.78 -14.07 -7.87
N ASN A 84 4.69 -13.15 -7.54
CA ASN A 84 5.00 -12.80 -6.16
C ASN A 84 3.77 -12.20 -5.47
N LEU A 85 3.01 -11.32 -6.13
CA LEU A 85 1.77 -10.76 -5.57
C LEU A 85 0.77 -11.87 -5.20
N HIS A 86 0.57 -12.85 -6.08
CA HIS A 86 -0.32 -13.97 -5.82
C HIS A 86 0.16 -14.83 -4.64
N ASN A 87 1.45 -15.13 -4.58
CA ASN A 87 2.06 -15.91 -3.50
C ASN A 87 1.94 -15.19 -2.16
N ILE A 88 2.19 -13.87 -2.13
CA ILE A 88 2.04 -13.03 -0.94
C ILE A 88 0.58 -13.00 -0.47
N ALA A 89 -0.37 -12.80 -1.38
CA ALA A 89 -1.79 -12.82 -1.04
C ALA A 89 -2.22 -14.17 -0.44
N THR A 90 -1.75 -15.29 -1.02
CA THR A 90 -1.98 -16.65 -0.51
C THR A 90 -1.37 -16.84 0.87
N ARG A 91 -0.17 -16.32 1.11
CA ARG A 91 0.50 -16.33 2.42
C ARG A 91 -0.34 -15.63 3.49
N PHE A 92 -0.86 -14.44 3.21
CA PHE A 92 -1.69 -13.69 4.17
C PHE A 92 -2.98 -14.43 4.53
N VAL A 93 -3.63 -15.05 3.54
CA VAL A 93 -4.80 -15.92 3.79
C VAL A 93 -4.42 -17.12 4.67
N SER A 94 -3.31 -17.77 4.38
CA SER A 94 -2.83 -18.92 5.16
C SER A 94 -2.46 -18.55 6.59
N ASN A 95 -1.90 -17.35 6.80
CA ASN A 95 -1.59 -16.80 8.11
C ASN A 95 -2.85 -16.37 8.89
N LYS A 96 -4.02 -16.37 8.24
CA LYS A 96 -5.30 -15.87 8.79
C LYS A 96 -5.22 -14.41 9.22
N ASP A 97 -4.56 -13.58 8.40
CA ASP A 97 -4.43 -12.16 8.65
C ASP A 97 -5.81 -11.53 8.86
N LYS A 98 -5.92 -10.68 9.87
CA LYS A 98 -7.20 -10.02 10.23
C LYS A 98 -7.46 -8.78 9.40
N LEU A 99 -6.41 -8.22 8.81
CA LEU A 99 -6.43 -7.05 7.95
C LEU A 99 -5.26 -7.15 6.98
N ILE A 100 -5.48 -6.73 5.72
CA ILE A 100 -4.43 -6.60 4.72
C ILE A 100 -4.40 -5.17 4.22
N PHE A 101 -3.24 -4.55 4.21
CA PHE A 101 -2.97 -3.33 3.49
C PHE A 101 -2.34 -3.66 2.14
N ALA A 102 -2.90 -3.10 1.07
CA ALA A 102 -2.40 -3.31 -0.28
C ALA A 102 -1.95 -1.98 -0.88
N VAL A 103 -0.66 -1.89 -1.21
CA VAL A 103 -0.01 -0.66 -1.67
C VAL A 103 0.23 -0.76 -3.17
N ALA A 104 -0.43 0.07 -3.95
CA ALA A 104 -0.56 0.14 -5.40
C ALA A 104 -1.67 -0.75 -6.00
N THR A 105 -2.20 -0.30 -7.15
CA THR A 105 -3.35 -0.93 -7.84
C THR A 105 -3.14 -2.40 -8.16
N PRO A 106 -2.01 -2.85 -8.75
CA PRO A 106 -1.81 -4.27 -9.04
C PRO A 106 -1.77 -5.14 -7.77
N ALA A 107 -1.19 -4.63 -6.66
CA ALA A 107 -1.18 -5.33 -5.38
C ALA A 107 -2.59 -5.48 -4.81
N ALA A 108 -3.39 -4.41 -4.84
CA ALA A 108 -4.78 -4.45 -4.39
C ALA A 108 -5.64 -5.43 -5.20
N GLN A 109 -5.48 -5.46 -6.52
CA GLN A 109 -6.18 -6.41 -7.39
C GLN A 109 -5.83 -7.87 -7.09
N ALA A 110 -4.55 -8.18 -6.88
CA ALA A 110 -4.09 -9.53 -6.54
C ALA A 110 -4.65 -9.99 -5.19
N VAL A 111 -4.59 -9.12 -4.16
CA VAL A 111 -5.12 -9.43 -2.83
C VAL A 111 -6.64 -9.58 -2.84
N ALA A 112 -7.36 -8.65 -3.50
CA ALA A 112 -8.83 -8.70 -3.59
C ALA A 112 -9.34 -9.97 -4.27
N THR A 113 -8.59 -10.48 -5.25
CA THR A 113 -8.92 -11.72 -5.95
C THR A 113 -8.74 -12.95 -5.06
N THR A 114 -7.70 -12.96 -4.21
CA THR A 114 -7.29 -14.12 -3.41
C THR A 114 -7.90 -14.11 -2.01
N ALA A 115 -7.94 -12.96 -1.33
CA ALA A 115 -8.32 -12.82 0.08
C ALA A 115 -9.76 -12.33 0.25
N LYS A 116 -10.73 -12.99 -0.39
CA LYS A 116 -12.14 -12.57 -0.46
C LYS A 116 -12.85 -12.39 0.89
N GLY A 117 -12.38 -13.03 1.94
CA GLY A 117 -12.98 -12.98 3.29
C GLY A 117 -12.24 -12.07 4.26
N THR A 118 -11.08 -11.55 3.91
CA THR A 118 -10.26 -10.70 4.78
C THR A 118 -10.50 -9.22 4.43
N PRO A 119 -10.69 -8.32 5.41
CA PRO A 119 -10.71 -6.89 5.18
C PRO A 119 -9.45 -6.40 4.50
N ILE A 120 -9.60 -5.54 3.49
CA ILE A 120 -8.50 -4.95 2.72
C ILE A 120 -8.64 -3.43 2.74
N VAL A 121 -7.59 -2.73 3.15
CA VAL A 121 -7.49 -1.27 2.97
C VAL A 121 -6.38 -1.00 1.96
N ALA A 122 -6.76 -0.52 0.78
CA ALA A 122 -5.83 -0.25 -0.30
C ALA A 122 -5.39 1.22 -0.31
N THR A 123 -4.17 1.48 -0.73
CA THR A 123 -3.57 2.82 -0.79
C THR A 123 -2.76 3.00 -2.06
N ALA A 124 -2.53 4.23 -2.47
CA ALA A 124 -1.90 4.54 -3.76
C ALA A 124 -2.68 3.88 -4.93
N ILE A 125 -3.98 4.07 -4.93
CA ILE A 125 -4.91 3.59 -5.94
C ILE A 125 -5.48 4.77 -6.69
N THR A 126 -5.27 4.83 -7.99
CA THR A 126 -5.75 5.95 -8.80
C THR A 126 -7.27 6.04 -8.84
N ASP A 127 -7.94 4.93 -9.16
CA ASP A 127 -9.40 4.86 -9.24
C ASP A 127 -9.87 3.46 -8.84
N PHE A 128 -10.62 3.35 -7.77
CA PHE A 128 -11.07 2.08 -7.20
C PHE A 128 -12.10 1.38 -8.08
N VAL A 129 -12.96 2.15 -8.75
CA VAL A 129 -14.01 1.59 -9.63
C VAL A 129 -13.40 1.08 -10.93
N ALA A 130 -12.53 1.87 -11.57
CA ALA A 130 -11.80 1.46 -12.78
C ALA A 130 -10.91 0.24 -12.53
N ALA A 131 -10.31 0.14 -11.34
CA ALA A 131 -9.54 -1.01 -10.89
C ALA A 131 -10.41 -2.24 -10.53
N LYS A 132 -11.75 -2.09 -10.53
CA LYS A 132 -12.73 -3.14 -10.16
C LYS A 132 -12.56 -3.63 -8.72
N LEU A 133 -12.15 -2.76 -7.83
CA LEU A 133 -11.94 -3.05 -6.41
C LEU A 133 -13.21 -2.82 -5.59
N VAL A 134 -14.01 -1.84 -5.99
CA VAL A 134 -15.27 -1.45 -5.33
C VAL A 134 -16.38 -1.23 -6.35
N LYS A 135 -17.63 -1.17 -5.88
CA LYS A 135 -18.79 -0.84 -6.73
C LYS A 135 -18.90 0.65 -7.00
N SER A 136 -18.72 1.46 -5.97
CA SER A 136 -18.56 2.92 -6.03
C SER A 136 -17.71 3.38 -4.86
N ASP A 137 -17.19 4.61 -4.93
CA ASP A 137 -16.36 5.17 -3.86
C ASP A 137 -17.19 5.45 -2.61
N GLU A 138 -18.47 5.84 -2.75
CA GLU A 138 -19.38 6.12 -1.64
C GLU A 138 -19.83 4.83 -0.92
N GLN A 139 -20.00 3.75 -1.68
CA GLN A 139 -20.47 2.46 -1.18
C GLN A 139 -19.65 1.32 -1.77
N PRO A 140 -18.46 1.02 -1.21
CA PRO A 140 -17.59 -0.04 -1.71
C PRO A 140 -18.28 -1.40 -1.82
N GLY A 141 -19.09 -1.78 -0.83
CA GLY A 141 -20.00 -2.93 -0.88
C GLY A 141 -19.33 -4.30 -0.84
N GLY A 142 -18.01 -4.34 -0.65
CA GLY A 142 -17.17 -5.55 -0.60
C GLY A 142 -16.25 -5.57 0.60
N ASN A 143 -15.16 -6.34 0.50
CA ASN A 143 -14.13 -6.41 1.54
C ASN A 143 -12.97 -5.44 1.30
N VAL A 144 -13.06 -4.55 0.30
CA VAL A 144 -12.04 -3.56 -0.05
C VAL A 144 -12.57 -2.15 0.17
N THR A 145 -11.75 -1.30 0.74
CA THR A 145 -11.86 0.16 0.81
C THR A 145 -10.47 0.78 0.77
N GLY A 146 -10.34 2.09 0.88
CA GLY A 146 -9.01 2.71 0.97
C GLY A 146 -8.97 4.18 0.61
N VAL A 147 -7.79 4.63 0.12
CA VAL A 147 -7.50 6.02 -0.20
C VAL A 147 -6.98 6.13 -1.62
N SER A 148 -7.62 7.01 -2.41
CA SER A 148 -7.22 7.32 -3.79
C SER A 148 -6.04 8.31 -3.80
N ASP A 149 -5.13 8.12 -4.77
CA ASP A 149 -4.01 9.01 -5.07
C ASP A 149 -4.18 9.79 -6.37
N LEU A 150 -5.38 9.82 -6.95
CA LEU A 150 -5.62 10.53 -8.21
C LEU A 150 -5.24 12.01 -8.07
N GLY A 151 -4.15 12.38 -8.72
CA GLY A 151 -3.61 13.73 -8.72
C GLY A 151 -4.30 14.66 -9.73
N PRO A 152 -3.98 15.96 -9.71
CA PRO A 152 -4.58 17.01 -10.56
C PRO A 152 -3.99 17.00 -11.96
N ILE A 153 -4.34 16.02 -12.79
CA ILE A 153 -3.77 15.78 -14.13
C ILE A 153 -3.90 17.00 -15.05
N GLU A 154 -5.02 17.73 -14.99
CA GLU A 154 -5.20 18.94 -15.79
C GLU A 154 -4.20 20.04 -15.40
N ALA A 155 -3.94 20.22 -14.10
CA ALA A 155 -2.94 21.18 -13.62
C ALA A 155 -1.50 20.75 -14.00
N GLN A 156 -1.22 19.45 -14.03
CA GLN A 156 0.06 18.91 -14.50
C GLN A 156 0.27 19.20 -15.99
N LEU A 157 -0.78 19.05 -16.83
CA LEU A 157 -0.74 19.44 -18.22
C LEU A 157 -0.51 20.96 -18.37
N GLU A 158 -1.21 21.78 -17.58
CA GLU A 158 -1.01 23.23 -17.61
C GLU A 158 0.42 23.64 -17.24
N LEU A 159 1.00 22.96 -16.25
CA LEU A 159 2.40 23.17 -15.90
C LEU A 159 3.33 22.82 -17.06
N LEU A 160 3.08 21.68 -17.74
CA LEU A 160 3.87 21.28 -18.91
C LEU A 160 3.76 22.33 -20.03
N LEU A 161 2.54 22.78 -20.35
CA LEU A 161 2.32 23.76 -21.43
C LEU A 161 2.88 25.15 -21.11
N LYS A 162 3.03 25.53 -19.83
CA LYS A 162 3.79 26.75 -19.46
C LYS A 162 5.27 26.66 -19.78
N LEU A 163 5.84 25.44 -19.75
CA LEU A 163 7.26 25.21 -20.12
C LEU A 163 7.46 25.12 -21.63
N VAL A 164 6.44 24.67 -22.35
CA VAL A 164 6.45 24.49 -23.82
C VAL A 164 5.19 25.09 -24.45
N PRO A 165 5.03 26.43 -24.42
CA PRO A 165 3.78 27.09 -24.80
C PRO A 165 3.36 26.88 -26.27
N ASP A 166 4.32 26.62 -27.15
CA ASP A 166 4.09 26.41 -28.59
C ASP A 166 4.00 24.91 -28.95
N ALA A 167 3.89 24.02 -27.95
CA ALA A 167 3.86 22.60 -28.20
C ALA A 167 2.68 22.20 -29.07
N LYS A 168 2.96 21.45 -30.15
CA LYS A 168 1.96 20.78 -30.98
C LYS A 168 1.72 19.35 -30.57
N ALA A 169 2.76 18.72 -30.00
CA ALA A 169 2.71 17.36 -29.50
C ALA A 169 3.47 17.22 -28.17
N VAL A 170 2.90 16.50 -27.24
CA VAL A 170 3.55 16.06 -26.00
C VAL A 170 3.59 14.55 -25.94
N GLY A 171 4.57 14.00 -25.23
CA GLY A 171 4.72 12.56 -25.07
C GLY A 171 4.20 12.07 -23.72
N THR A 172 3.79 10.80 -23.69
CA THR A 172 3.59 10.07 -22.45
C THR A 172 4.17 8.65 -22.57
N ILE A 173 4.71 8.16 -21.48
CA ILE A 173 5.21 6.78 -21.37
C ILE A 173 4.54 6.13 -20.18
N TYR A 174 4.13 4.88 -20.33
CA TYR A 174 3.48 4.15 -19.23
C TYR A 174 3.49 2.65 -19.46
N ASN A 175 3.34 1.87 -18.39
CA ASN A 175 3.16 0.43 -18.46
C ASN A 175 1.71 0.11 -18.86
N SER A 176 1.55 -0.49 -20.05
CA SER A 176 0.22 -0.83 -20.59
C SER A 176 -0.56 -1.88 -19.79
N SER A 177 0.11 -2.63 -18.90
CA SER A 177 -0.54 -3.59 -18.00
C SER A 177 -1.05 -2.97 -16.71
N GLU A 178 -0.68 -1.70 -16.40
CA GLU A 178 -1.16 -0.97 -15.24
C GLU A 178 -2.43 -0.17 -15.56
N ILE A 179 -3.58 -0.61 -15.07
CA ILE A 179 -4.86 0.06 -15.31
C ILE A 179 -4.89 1.49 -14.75
N ASN A 180 -4.21 1.75 -13.63
CA ASN A 180 -4.03 3.08 -13.05
C ASN A 180 -3.37 4.04 -14.03
N SER A 181 -2.28 3.62 -14.69
CA SER A 181 -1.55 4.42 -15.67
C SER A 181 -2.41 4.74 -16.88
N LYS A 182 -3.07 3.71 -17.43
CA LYS A 182 -3.97 3.88 -18.57
C LYS A 182 -5.11 4.84 -18.26
N TYR A 183 -5.74 4.72 -17.10
CA TYR A 183 -6.81 5.62 -16.67
C TYR A 183 -6.38 7.09 -16.64
N GLN A 184 -5.20 7.37 -16.09
CA GLN A 184 -4.62 8.71 -16.04
C GLN A 184 -4.27 9.23 -17.44
N VAL A 185 -3.69 8.39 -18.30
CA VAL A 185 -3.37 8.75 -19.69
C VAL A 185 -4.64 9.12 -20.47
N ASP A 186 -5.74 8.41 -20.28
CA ASP A 186 -7.02 8.73 -20.93
C ASP A 186 -7.55 10.10 -20.48
N ILE A 187 -7.40 10.48 -19.20
CA ILE A 187 -7.75 11.82 -18.70
C ILE A 187 -6.82 12.88 -19.33
N PHE A 188 -5.50 12.63 -19.31
CA PHE A 188 -4.51 13.55 -19.87
C PHE A 188 -4.73 13.80 -21.35
N LYS A 189 -5.02 12.77 -22.15
CA LYS A 189 -5.32 12.89 -23.58
C LYS A 189 -6.54 13.77 -23.83
N LYS A 190 -7.63 13.55 -23.09
CA LYS A 190 -8.83 14.38 -23.19
C LYS A 190 -8.57 15.85 -22.84
N ALA A 191 -7.74 16.10 -21.84
CA ALA A 191 -7.34 17.44 -21.44
C ALA A 191 -6.45 18.12 -22.50
N ALA A 192 -5.50 17.40 -23.10
CA ALA A 192 -4.62 17.89 -24.16
C ALA A 192 -5.39 18.17 -25.46
N GLU A 193 -6.33 17.29 -25.84
CA GLU A 193 -7.20 17.47 -27.00
C GLU A 193 -8.00 18.79 -26.95
N LYS A 194 -8.58 19.11 -25.78
CA LYS A 194 -9.28 20.37 -25.53
C LYS A 194 -8.40 21.61 -25.77
N ARG A 195 -7.09 21.46 -25.70
CA ARG A 195 -6.07 22.51 -25.89
C ARG A 195 -5.42 22.46 -27.29
N GLY A 196 -5.87 21.55 -28.15
CA GLY A 196 -5.34 21.38 -29.52
C GLY A 196 -3.93 20.78 -29.55
N VAL A 197 -3.52 20.06 -28.47
CA VAL A 197 -2.22 19.42 -28.34
C VAL A 197 -2.36 17.92 -28.57
N GLN A 198 -1.55 17.37 -29.48
CA GLN A 198 -1.49 15.93 -29.73
C GLN A 198 -0.72 15.22 -28.61
N VAL A 199 -1.19 14.04 -28.18
CA VAL A 199 -0.45 13.17 -27.26
C VAL A 199 0.10 11.97 -28.01
N LEU A 200 1.44 11.79 -27.98
CA LEU A 200 2.12 10.62 -28.52
C LEU A 200 2.42 9.66 -27.38
N GLU A 201 1.97 8.44 -27.51
CA GLU A 201 2.12 7.39 -26.47
C GLU A 201 3.26 6.44 -26.82
N ALA A 202 4.07 6.08 -25.82
CA ALA A 202 4.96 4.95 -25.87
C ALA A 202 4.68 4.06 -24.64
N THR A 203 4.64 2.75 -24.82
CA THR A 203 4.36 1.82 -23.74
C THR A 203 5.59 1.00 -23.38
N VAL A 204 5.65 0.60 -22.10
CA VAL A 204 6.66 -0.30 -21.57
C VAL A 204 5.98 -1.51 -20.94
N SER A 205 6.71 -2.61 -20.81
CA SER A 205 6.30 -3.78 -20.07
C SER A 205 7.13 -3.99 -18.81
N ASN A 206 8.34 -3.43 -18.80
CA ASN A 206 9.27 -3.51 -17.68
C ASN A 206 10.29 -2.36 -17.77
N VAL A 207 11.17 -2.25 -16.78
CA VAL A 207 12.16 -1.15 -16.67
C VAL A 207 13.17 -1.09 -17.82
N ASN A 208 13.46 -2.21 -18.49
CA ASN A 208 14.43 -2.25 -19.57
C ASN A 208 13.93 -1.56 -20.85
N ASP A 209 12.61 -1.44 -21.01
CA ASP A 209 11.99 -0.83 -22.19
C ASP A 209 12.03 0.71 -22.12
N ILE A 210 12.25 1.31 -20.93
CA ILE A 210 12.08 2.75 -20.68
C ILE A 210 12.95 3.62 -21.57
N GLN A 211 14.24 3.27 -21.74
CA GLN A 211 15.15 4.07 -22.55
C GLN A 211 14.73 4.07 -24.03
N GLN A 212 14.33 2.91 -24.55
CA GLN A 212 13.87 2.80 -25.94
C GLN A 212 12.55 3.54 -26.14
N ALA A 213 11.61 3.41 -25.19
CA ALA A 213 10.35 4.15 -25.24
C ALA A 213 10.59 5.67 -25.24
N ALA A 214 11.45 6.18 -24.36
CA ALA A 214 11.83 7.59 -24.32
C ALA A 214 12.51 8.03 -25.62
N ALA A 215 13.45 7.26 -26.14
CA ALA A 215 14.14 7.56 -27.40
C ALA A 215 13.19 7.60 -28.59
N SER A 216 12.14 6.79 -28.60
CA SER A 216 11.15 6.77 -29.68
C SER A 216 10.34 8.08 -29.82
N LEU A 217 10.29 8.88 -28.76
CA LEU A 217 9.61 10.18 -28.70
C LEU A 217 10.54 11.37 -29.03
N ASN A 218 11.88 11.16 -29.07
CA ASN A 218 12.83 12.21 -29.39
C ASN A 218 12.57 12.83 -30.75
N GLY A 219 12.58 14.17 -30.82
CA GLY A 219 12.32 14.94 -32.02
C GLY A 219 10.85 14.94 -32.48
N LYS A 220 9.97 14.24 -31.80
CA LYS A 220 8.55 14.16 -32.11
C LYS A 220 7.67 14.95 -31.16
N VAL A 221 8.16 15.21 -29.93
CA VAL A 221 7.43 15.88 -28.86
C VAL A 221 8.24 17.04 -28.30
N GLN A 222 7.56 18.07 -27.80
CA GLN A 222 8.18 19.25 -27.19
C GLN A 222 8.31 19.13 -25.66
N GLY A 223 7.55 18.23 -25.06
CA GLY A 223 7.59 17.91 -23.62
C GLY A 223 6.98 16.55 -23.36
N MET A 224 7.17 16.01 -22.16
CA MET A 224 6.56 14.76 -21.74
C MET A 224 5.82 14.93 -20.41
N TRP A 225 4.76 14.15 -20.25
CA TRP A 225 4.08 13.95 -19.00
C TRP A 225 4.07 12.45 -18.67
N LEU A 226 4.27 12.10 -17.39
CA LEU A 226 4.24 10.73 -16.93
C LEU A 226 3.13 10.55 -15.89
N PRO A 227 2.28 9.51 -16.00
CA PRO A 227 1.34 9.15 -14.94
C PRO A 227 2.08 8.63 -13.69
N THR A 228 1.36 8.37 -12.61
CA THR A 228 1.86 7.64 -11.44
C THR A 228 1.99 6.15 -11.76
N ASP A 229 2.95 5.84 -12.61
CA ASP A 229 3.26 4.50 -13.11
C ASP A 229 4.36 3.86 -12.27
N ASN A 230 4.12 2.66 -11.74
CA ASN A 230 5.04 2.06 -10.79
C ASN A 230 6.34 1.55 -11.44
N VAL A 231 6.26 1.09 -12.69
CA VAL A 231 7.45 0.67 -13.45
C VAL A 231 8.34 1.88 -13.74
N LEU A 232 7.74 2.99 -14.17
CA LEU A 232 8.50 4.22 -14.42
C LEU A 232 9.07 4.80 -13.11
N ALA A 233 8.27 4.90 -12.05
CA ALA A 233 8.69 5.45 -10.76
C ALA A 233 9.90 4.71 -10.18
N SER A 234 9.97 3.40 -10.38
CA SER A 234 11.11 2.59 -9.92
C SER A 234 12.40 2.81 -10.72
N ALA A 235 12.34 3.43 -11.90
CA ALA A 235 13.47 3.53 -12.81
C ALA A 235 13.57 4.86 -13.59
N ILE A 236 13.12 5.97 -13.01
CA ILE A 236 13.21 7.32 -13.62
C ILE A 236 14.60 7.70 -14.11
N PRO A 237 15.73 7.34 -13.44
CA PRO A 237 17.05 7.63 -13.97
C PRO A 237 17.32 7.07 -15.38
N ALA A 238 16.66 5.98 -15.76
CA ALA A 238 16.78 5.43 -17.12
C ALA A 238 16.10 6.34 -18.16
N LEU A 239 14.94 6.93 -17.84
CA LEU A 239 14.24 7.92 -18.67
C LEU A 239 15.04 9.23 -18.75
N ALA A 240 15.52 9.73 -17.62
CA ALA A 240 16.26 10.99 -17.53
C ALA A 240 17.54 10.99 -18.37
N LYS A 241 18.23 9.85 -18.50
CA LYS A 241 19.40 9.69 -19.40
C LYS A 241 19.07 9.97 -20.87
N VAL A 242 17.83 9.83 -21.30
CA VAL A 242 17.39 10.11 -22.68
C VAL A 242 16.76 11.50 -22.77
N ALA A 243 15.86 11.86 -21.88
CA ALA A 243 15.11 13.11 -21.92
C ALA A 243 15.99 14.34 -21.67
N ASN A 244 16.90 14.30 -20.70
CA ASN A 244 17.72 15.44 -20.31
C ASN A 244 18.71 15.89 -21.42
N PRO A 245 19.48 15.01 -22.06
CA PRO A 245 20.32 15.41 -23.21
C PRO A 245 19.50 15.96 -24.37
N SER A 246 18.28 15.46 -24.56
CA SER A 246 17.36 15.92 -25.61
C SER A 246 16.64 17.23 -25.26
N LYS A 247 16.85 17.78 -24.05
CA LYS A 247 16.23 19.00 -23.52
C LYS A 247 14.70 18.95 -23.56
N ILE A 248 14.12 17.77 -23.39
CA ILE A 248 12.65 17.57 -23.30
C ILE A 248 12.26 17.69 -21.84
N PRO A 249 11.46 18.73 -21.45
CA PRO A 249 10.97 18.84 -20.10
C PRO A 249 9.98 17.71 -19.79
N VAL A 250 10.12 17.08 -18.61
CA VAL A 250 9.28 15.98 -18.15
C VAL A 250 8.57 16.39 -16.88
N ILE A 251 7.24 16.49 -16.94
CA ILE A 251 6.38 16.66 -15.78
C ILE A 251 5.85 15.29 -15.35
N ALA A 252 6.01 15.00 -14.06
CA ALA A 252 5.65 13.71 -13.49
C ALA A 252 4.36 13.79 -12.67
N GLY A 253 3.67 12.66 -12.56
CA GLY A 253 2.45 12.50 -11.78
C GLY A 253 2.67 12.56 -10.27
N GLU A 254 3.92 12.29 -9.81
CA GLU A 254 4.24 12.27 -8.39
C GLU A 254 5.65 12.84 -8.11
N ARG A 255 5.86 13.29 -6.84
CA ARG A 255 7.03 14.01 -6.40
C ARG A 255 8.33 13.19 -6.47
N GLY A 256 8.29 11.91 -6.14
CA GLY A 256 9.48 11.06 -6.13
C GLY A 256 10.10 10.90 -7.51
N MET A 257 9.30 10.89 -8.57
CA MET A 257 9.82 10.92 -9.94
C MET A 257 10.58 12.23 -10.23
N THR A 258 10.15 13.35 -9.66
CA THR A 258 10.88 14.63 -9.77
C THR A 258 12.22 14.55 -9.06
N GLU A 259 12.24 14.02 -7.84
CA GLU A 259 13.47 13.83 -7.06
C GLU A 259 14.44 12.86 -7.73
N ALA A 260 13.93 11.92 -8.53
CA ALA A 260 14.70 10.94 -9.29
C ALA A 260 15.15 11.41 -10.68
N GLY A 261 14.74 12.61 -11.16
CA GLY A 261 15.27 13.19 -12.41
C GLY A 261 14.30 13.82 -13.37
N CYS A 262 12.97 13.83 -13.10
CA CYS A 262 12.01 14.65 -13.84
C CYS A 262 12.14 16.12 -13.43
N LEU A 263 11.59 17.04 -14.27
CA LEU A 263 11.73 18.48 -14.05
C LEU A 263 10.82 19.02 -12.94
N GLY A 264 9.61 18.48 -12.80
CA GLY A 264 8.64 18.93 -11.81
C GLY A 264 7.41 18.03 -11.73
N SER A 265 6.60 18.27 -10.69
CA SER A 265 5.32 17.59 -10.49
C SER A 265 4.34 18.50 -9.75
N ILE A 266 3.05 18.21 -9.89
CA ILE A 266 2.00 18.64 -8.96
C ILE A 266 1.44 17.33 -8.39
N SER A 267 1.69 17.05 -7.12
CA SER A 267 1.52 15.73 -6.54
C SER A 267 0.73 15.80 -5.23
N VAL A 268 0.00 14.74 -4.94
CA VAL A 268 -0.53 14.47 -3.61
C VAL A 268 0.57 14.02 -2.65
N ASP A 269 0.32 14.10 -1.34
CA ASP A 269 1.26 13.62 -0.32
C ASP A 269 1.03 12.13 -0.03
N TYR A 270 1.95 11.29 -0.50
CA TYR A 270 1.86 9.83 -0.34
C TYR A 270 2.02 9.36 1.11
N TYR A 271 2.77 10.09 1.94
CA TYR A 271 2.85 9.76 3.36
C TYR A 271 1.49 10.00 4.05
N GLU A 272 0.81 11.11 3.74
CA GLU A 272 -0.50 11.40 4.29
C GLU A 272 -1.58 10.43 3.79
N ILE A 273 -1.53 10.04 2.51
CA ILE A 273 -2.38 8.96 1.97
C ILE A 273 -2.19 7.68 2.79
N GLY A 274 -0.94 7.31 3.08
CA GLY A 274 -0.62 6.18 3.94
C GLY A 274 -1.17 6.32 5.36
N ARG A 275 -1.06 7.51 5.96
CA ARG A 275 -1.61 7.79 7.29
C ARG A 275 -3.14 7.62 7.33
N MET A 276 -3.85 8.19 6.36
CA MET A 276 -5.31 8.01 6.24
C MET A 276 -5.68 6.53 6.12
N THR A 277 -4.93 5.78 5.31
CA THR A 277 -5.10 4.33 5.14
C THR A 277 -4.90 3.57 6.45
N GLY A 278 -3.86 3.89 7.20
CA GLY A 278 -3.57 3.29 8.51
C GLY A 278 -4.66 3.57 9.54
N GLN A 279 -5.22 4.79 9.55
CA GLN A 279 -6.36 5.16 10.40
C GLN A 279 -7.62 4.36 10.05
N MET A 280 -7.91 4.19 8.74
CA MET A 280 -9.02 3.33 8.29
C MET A 280 -8.83 1.88 8.76
N GLY A 281 -7.60 1.36 8.65
CA GLY A 281 -7.27 0.03 9.12
C GLY A 281 -7.44 -0.15 10.63
N ALA A 282 -7.06 0.86 11.42
CA ALA A 282 -7.27 0.86 12.86
C ALA A 282 -8.76 0.83 13.23
N ASP A 283 -9.61 1.58 12.51
CA ASP A 283 -11.08 1.54 12.73
C ASP A 283 -11.65 0.13 12.46
N ILE A 284 -11.10 -0.60 11.50
CA ILE A 284 -11.48 -1.98 11.22
C ILE A 284 -11.00 -2.92 12.33
N LEU A 285 -9.75 -2.78 12.78
CA LEU A 285 -9.19 -3.59 13.87
C LEU A 285 -9.91 -3.35 15.21
N ASP A 286 -10.40 -2.13 15.45
CA ASP A 286 -11.24 -1.78 16.60
C ASP A 286 -12.66 -2.41 16.49
N GLY A 287 -13.03 -3.01 15.36
CA GLY A 287 -14.37 -3.52 15.11
C GLY A 287 -15.45 -2.43 14.92
N LYS A 288 -15.04 -1.17 14.74
CA LYS A 288 -15.95 -0.02 14.61
C LYS A 288 -16.57 0.08 13.23
N LYS A 289 -15.84 -0.36 12.19
CA LYS A 289 -16.24 -0.22 10.79
C LYS A 289 -15.91 -1.48 9.98
N LYS A 290 -16.62 -1.64 8.86
CA LYS A 290 -16.36 -2.69 7.87
C LYS A 290 -16.03 -2.04 6.52
N PRO A 291 -15.12 -2.60 5.71
CA PRO A 291 -14.77 -2.03 4.42
C PRO A 291 -15.97 -1.71 3.52
N ALA A 292 -17.00 -2.58 3.52
CA ALA A 292 -18.21 -2.40 2.71
C ALA A 292 -18.96 -1.10 2.97
N GLU A 293 -18.80 -0.51 4.16
CA GLU A 293 -19.52 0.67 4.65
C GLU A 293 -18.61 1.90 4.77
N MET A 294 -17.33 1.74 4.44
CA MET A 294 -16.33 2.82 4.51
C MET A 294 -16.12 3.41 3.12
N PRO A 295 -16.59 4.64 2.85
CA PRO A 295 -16.30 5.30 1.58
C PRO A 295 -14.81 5.35 1.30
N VAL A 296 -14.44 5.22 0.02
CA VAL A 296 -13.08 5.52 -0.45
C VAL A 296 -12.80 6.98 -0.14
N GLN A 297 -11.62 7.25 0.41
CA GLN A 297 -11.19 8.60 0.73
C GLN A 297 -10.33 9.17 -0.39
N HIS A 298 -10.37 10.48 -0.54
CA HIS A 298 -9.54 11.24 -1.47
C HIS A 298 -8.78 12.31 -0.67
N VAL A 299 -7.52 12.54 -1.04
CA VAL A 299 -6.76 13.67 -0.47
C VAL A 299 -7.31 14.96 -1.05
N ALA A 300 -7.50 15.97 -0.23
CA ALA A 300 -7.84 17.31 -0.73
C ALA A 300 -6.68 17.84 -1.59
N ASN A 301 -6.96 18.19 -2.82
CA ASN A 301 -6.01 18.80 -3.76
C ASN A 301 -5.80 20.27 -3.42
#